data_09d5cf547189ba1a47e245591ee48df3
#
_entry.id   09d5cf547189ba1a47e245591ee48df3
#
_cell.length_a   1.000
_cell.length_b   1.000
_cell.length_c   1.000
_cell.angle_alpha   90.00
_cell.angle_beta   90.00
_cell.angle_gamma   90.00
#
_symmetry.space_group_name_H-M   'P 1'
#
loop_
_entity.id
_entity.type
_entity.pdbx_description
1 polymer ?
#
loop_
_entity_poly.entity_id
_entity_poly.type
_entity_poly.pdbx_seq_one_letter_code
_entity_poly.pdbx_strand_id
1 'polypeptide(L)'
;MALDFRNPVAIITKNELVTRDIDVLSQLAAFDCAAVYLSITTLDANLARRLEPRASTPENRLHAVRALNEAGVPVGVLAAPIIPGLTDHEIPALLKAAKDAGAQFAGYQVLRLPHGLKDLFREWLETHVPTQAGKVLNRIREVRGGELNDTRFGARMKGEGVYAEQIKQMFTLARKQAGFSAGGPRLSIDHFRDPTDRQATLF
;
A
#
# COMPACT_ATOMS: atom_id res chain seq x y z
N MET A 1 6.52 -22.06 -10.13
CA MET A 1 6.14 -21.31 -11.37
C MET A 1 6.80 -19.93 -11.44
N ALA A 2 6.51 -18.92 -10.61
CA ALA A 2 7.19 -17.62 -10.73
C ALA A 2 8.71 -17.73 -10.54
N LEU A 3 9.17 -18.56 -9.60
CA LEU A 3 10.58 -18.81 -9.34
C LEU A 3 11.27 -19.55 -10.51
N ASP A 4 10.61 -20.54 -11.11
CA ASP A 4 11.21 -21.35 -12.20
C ASP A 4 11.49 -20.50 -13.44
N PHE A 5 10.58 -19.57 -13.73
CA PHE A 5 10.71 -18.64 -14.85
C PHE A 5 11.42 -17.34 -14.49
N ARG A 6 11.72 -17.10 -13.20
CA ARG A 6 12.22 -15.82 -12.68
C ARG A 6 11.36 -14.64 -13.17
N ASN A 7 10.03 -14.87 -13.17
CA ASN A 7 9.08 -13.85 -13.58
C ASN A 7 8.96 -12.77 -12.50
N PRO A 8 9.17 -11.49 -12.83
CA PRO A 8 9.08 -10.42 -11.86
C PRO A 8 7.68 -10.31 -11.25
N VAL A 9 7.61 -10.22 -9.93
CA VAL A 9 6.35 -10.11 -9.19
C VAL A 9 6.38 -8.95 -8.19
N ALA A 10 5.30 -8.17 -8.17
CA ALA A 10 5.05 -7.18 -7.13
C ALA A 10 3.78 -7.59 -6.37
N ILE A 11 3.91 -7.87 -5.08
CA ILE A 11 2.79 -8.27 -4.23
C ILE A 11 2.33 -7.07 -3.40
N ILE A 12 1.03 -6.76 -3.47
CA ILE A 12 0.40 -5.77 -2.60
C ILE A 12 -0.61 -6.51 -1.72
N THR A 13 -0.43 -6.44 -0.41
CA THR A 13 -1.29 -7.18 0.52
C THR A 13 -1.57 -6.40 1.81
N LYS A 14 -2.65 -6.76 2.50
CA LYS A 14 -3.00 -6.34 3.86
C LYS A 14 -2.84 -7.47 4.88
N ASN A 15 -2.24 -8.59 4.45
CA ASN A 15 -2.15 -9.78 5.27
C ASN A 15 -0.69 -10.17 5.52
N GLU A 16 -0.36 -10.48 6.77
CA GLU A 16 0.94 -11.00 7.19
C GLU A 16 1.26 -12.37 6.62
N LEU A 17 0.25 -13.12 6.13
CA LEU A 17 0.47 -14.43 5.49
C LEU A 17 1.44 -14.40 4.30
N VAL A 18 1.77 -13.24 3.77
CA VAL A 18 2.83 -13.10 2.77
C VAL A 18 4.19 -13.59 3.28
N THR A 19 4.40 -13.60 4.60
CA THR A 19 5.63 -14.11 5.23
C THR A 19 5.79 -15.62 5.12
N ARG A 20 4.69 -16.35 4.85
CA ARG A 20 4.74 -17.80 4.59
C ARG A 20 5.62 -18.14 3.38
N ASP A 21 5.66 -17.26 2.40
CA ASP A 21 6.31 -17.48 1.11
C ASP A 21 7.69 -16.78 1.03
N ILE A 22 8.30 -16.44 2.19
CA ILE A 22 9.60 -15.76 2.30
C ILE A 22 10.72 -16.55 1.59
N ASP A 23 10.69 -17.86 1.68
CA ASP A 23 11.68 -18.75 1.04
C ASP A 23 11.68 -18.62 -0.49
N VAL A 24 10.51 -18.47 -1.11
CA VAL A 24 10.37 -18.24 -2.55
C VAL A 24 10.68 -16.79 -2.89
N LEU A 25 10.19 -15.84 -2.08
CA LEU A 25 10.36 -14.41 -2.34
C LEU A 25 11.82 -13.97 -2.23
N SER A 26 12.58 -14.52 -1.26
CA SER A 26 14.01 -14.21 -1.13
C SER A 26 14.84 -14.75 -2.30
N GLN A 27 14.50 -15.93 -2.82
CA GLN A 27 15.15 -16.46 -4.02
C GLN A 27 14.84 -15.62 -5.27
N LEU A 28 13.62 -15.12 -5.43
CA LEU A 28 13.26 -14.19 -6.51
C LEU A 28 13.94 -12.83 -6.34
N ALA A 29 14.04 -12.34 -5.10
CA ALA A 29 14.70 -11.07 -4.77
C ALA A 29 16.19 -11.07 -5.14
N ALA A 30 16.88 -12.23 -5.06
CA ALA A 30 18.27 -12.37 -5.49
C ALA A 30 18.48 -12.11 -6.99
N PHE A 31 17.39 -12.08 -7.78
CA PHE A 31 17.40 -11.78 -9.23
C PHE A 31 16.68 -10.44 -9.53
N ASP A 32 16.44 -9.60 -8.52
CA ASP A 32 15.60 -8.39 -8.65
C ASP A 32 14.18 -8.67 -9.20
N CYS A 33 13.64 -9.87 -8.92
CA CYS A 33 12.36 -10.32 -9.44
C CYS A 33 11.23 -10.32 -8.40
N ALA A 34 11.43 -9.78 -7.20
CA ALA A 34 10.37 -9.70 -6.20
C ALA A 34 10.36 -8.36 -5.47
N ALA A 35 9.17 -7.88 -5.17
CA ALA A 35 8.94 -6.80 -4.21
C ALA A 35 7.60 -6.98 -3.51
N VAL A 36 7.52 -6.60 -2.24
CA VAL A 36 6.29 -6.69 -1.46
C VAL A 36 5.90 -5.32 -0.92
N TYR A 37 4.61 -5.00 -0.98
CA TYR A 37 4.03 -3.82 -0.36
C TYR A 37 2.99 -4.24 0.68
N LEU A 38 3.22 -3.86 1.94
CA LEU A 38 2.21 -3.97 2.98
C LEU A 38 1.34 -2.71 2.96
N SER A 39 0.03 -2.90 2.71
CA SER A 39 -0.93 -1.79 2.73
C SER A 39 -1.39 -1.55 4.17
N ILE A 40 -1.20 -0.33 4.69
CA ILE A 40 -1.56 0.07 6.05
C ILE A 40 -2.46 1.30 5.95
N THR A 41 -3.71 1.18 6.43
CA THR A 41 -4.73 2.22 6.38
C THR A 41 -4.65 3.15 7.59
N THR A 42 -4.34 2.59 8.75
CA THR A 42 -4.26 3.27 10.05
C THR A 42 -3.35 2.47 10.98
N LEU A 43 -2.78 3.13 11.98
CA LEU A 43 -2.07 2.48 13.10
C LEU A 43 -3.02 2.17 14.28
N ASP A 44 -4.22 2.78 14.31
CA ASP A 44 -5.23 2.46 15.32
C ASP A 44 -5.82 1.07 15.07
N ALA A 45 -5.51 0.13 15.96
CA ALA A 45 -5.97 -1.26 15.88
C ALA A 45 -7.50 -1.39 15.97
N ASN A 46 -8.19 -0.48 16.69
CA ASN A 46 -9.64 -0.50 16.82
C ASN A 46 -10.30 -0.01 15.52
N LEU A 47 -9.76 1.06 14.93
CA LEU A 47 -10.23 1.55 13.64
C LEU A 47 -9.94 0.51 12.53
N ALA A 48 -8.76 -0.08 12.50
CA ALA A 48 -8.37 -1.13 11.54
C ALA A 48 -9.34 -2.32 11.60
N ARG A 49 -9.68 -2.81 12.79
CA ARG A 49 -10.61 -3.94 12.97
C ARG A 49 -12.00 -3.63 12.45
N ARG A 50 -12.48 -2.40 12.60
CA ARG A 50 -13.79 -1.97 12.09
C ARG A 50 -13.82 -1.76 10.58
N LEU A 51 -12.72 -1.22 10.02
CA LEU A 51 -12.58 -0.97 8.58
C LEU A 51 -12.29 -2.23 7.77
N GLU A 52 -11.42 -3.10 8.30
CA GLU A 52 -10.81 -4.22 7.58
C GLU A 52 -10.79 -5.49 8.45
N PRO A 53 -11.96 -6.02 8.86
CA PRO A 53 -12.05 -7.09 9.87
C PRO A 53 -11.37 -8.40 9.48
N ARG A 54 -11.10 -8.62 8.18
CA ARG A 54 -10.43 -9.82 7.65
C ARG A 54 -8.94 -9.62 7.36
N ALA A 55 -8.44 -8.41 7.54
CA ALA A 55 -7.03 -8.10 7.29
C ALA A 55 -6.23 -8.25 8.59
N SER A 56 -4.91 -8.43 8.46
CA SER A 56 -4.01 -8.44 9.62
C SER A 56 -4.03 -7.10 10.35
N THR A 57 -3.77 -7.11 11.64
CA THR A 57 -3.64 -5.88 12.44
C THR A 57 -2.50 -5.00 11.93
N PRO A 58 -2.50 -3.69 12.18
CA PRO A 58 -1.38 -2.83 11.80
C PRO A 58 -0.03 -3.32 12.34
N GLU A 59 0.00 -3.80 13.57
CA GLU A 59 1.19 -4.37 14.20
C GLU A 59 1.72 -5.60 13.44
N ASN A 60 0.83 -6.54 13.08
CA ASN A 60 1.19 -7.72 12.33
C ASN A 60 1.66 -7.37 10.90
N ARG A 61 1.12 -6.32 10.28
CA ARG A 61 1.62 -5.83 8.99
C ARG A 61 3.03 -5.24 9.13
N LEU A 62 3.32 -4.51 10.21
CA LEU A 62 4.68 -4.01 10.49
C LEU A 62 5.65 -5.14 10.83
N HIS A 63 5.18 -6.17 11.54
CA HIS A 63 5.96 -7.39 11.77
C HIS A 63 6.31 -8.09 10.45
N ALA A 64 5.35 -8.21 9.52
CA ALA A 64 5.61 -8.76 8.19
C ALA A 64 6.63 -7.93 7.40
N VAL A 65 6.61 -6.59 7.51
CA VAL A 65 7.64 -5.73 6.92
C VAL A 65 9.02 -6.09 7.46
N ARG A 66 9.14 -6.26 8.79
CA ARG A 66 10.42 -6.62 9.43
C ARG A 66 10.93 -7.98 8.95
N ALA A 67 10.08 -9.01 8.99
CA ALA A 67 10.44 -10.36 8.58
C ALA A 67 10.89 -10.43 7.11
N LEU A 68 10.20 -9.74 6.20
CA LEU A 68 10.57 -9.66 4.79
C LEU A 68 11.91 -8.94 4.58
N ASN A 69 12.11 -7.81 5.28
CA ASN A 69 13.37 -7.07 5.19
C ASN A 69 14.57 -7.88 5.72
N GLU A 70 14.40 -8.57 6.86
CA GLU A 70 15.43 -9.44 7.43
C GLU A 70 15.79 -10.62 6.50
N ALA A 71 14.82 -11.09 5.72
CA ALA A 71 15.02 -12.13 4.70
C ALA A 71 15.60 -11.61 3.38
N GLY A 72 15.93 -10.32 3.27
CA GLY A 72 16.47 -9.72 2.05
C GLY A 72 15.44 -9.49 0.94
N VAL A 73 14.13 -9.59 1.24
CA VAL A 73 13.07 -9.30 0.26
C VAL A 73 12.82 -7.79 0.23
N PRO A 74 12.92 -7.13 -0.94
CA PRO A 74 12.56 -5.73 -1.08
C PRO A 74 11.12 -5.47 -0.62
N VAL A 75 10.96 -4.75 0.49
CA VAL A 75 9.65 -4.50 1.09
C VAL A 75 9.42 -3.01 1.32
N GLY A 76 8.20 -2.58 1.10
CA GLY A 76 7.75 -1.22 1.38
C GLY A 76 6.32 -1.18 1.89
N VAL A 77 5.82 0.03 2.08
CA VAL A 77 4.45 0.24 2.56
C VAL A 77 3.65 1.11 1.61
N LEU A 78 2.36 0.84 1.58
CA LEU A 78 1.36 1.74 1.00
C LEU A 78 0.48 2.28 2.13
N ALA A 79 0.54 3.60 2.38
CA ALA A 79 -0.47 4.28 3.18
C ALA A 79 -1.78 4.30 2.35
N ALA A 80 -2.56 3.22 2.42
CA ALA A 80 -3.67 2.99 1.49
C ALA A 80 -4.80 2.13 2.09
N PRO A 81 -6.04 2.61 1.97
CA PRO A 81 -6.37 3.95 1.51
C PRO A 81 -6.14 5.01 2.60
N ILE A 82 -5.64 6.19 2.23
CA ILE A 82 -5.77 7.36 3.09
C ILE A 82 -7.23 7.81 3.03
N ILE A 83 -7.88 7.89 4.17
CA ILE A 83 -9.24 8.38 4.29
C ILE A 83 -9.19 9.86 4.71
N PRO A 84 -9.51 10.80 3.79
CA PRO A 84 -9.44 12.22 4.06
C PRO A 84 -10.27 12.64 5.28
N GLY A 85 -9.64 13.33 6.24
CA GLY A 85 -10.26 13.76 7.49
C GLY A 85 -10.41 12.69 8.57
N LEU A 86 -9.99 11.43 8.30
CA LEU A 86 -10.04 10.34 9.29
C LEU A 86 -8.65 9.75 9.58
N THR A 87 -7.89 9.34 8.55
CA THR A 87 -6.58 8.67 8.74
C THR A 87 -5.39 9.45 8.18
N ASP A 88 -5.61 10.54 7.47
CA ASP A 88 -4.58 11.37 6.86
C ASP A 88 -3.57 11.95 7.87
N HIS A 89 -4.04 12.29 9.07
CA HIS A 89 -3.18 12.79 10.15
C HIS A 89 -2.15 11.76 10.65
N GLU A 90 -2.37 10.48 10.41
CA GLU A 90 -1.46 9.40 10.82
C GLU A 90 -0.27 9.22 9.86
N ILE A 91 -0.26 9.85 8.68
CA ILE A 91 0.78 9.65 7.66
C ILE A 91 2.21 9.76 8.23
N PRO A 92 2.58 10.78 9.04
CA PRO A 92 3.93 10.89 9.56
C PRO A 92 4.31 9.72 10.49
N ALA A 93 3.41 9.37 11.41
CA ALA A 93 3.63 8.28 12.35
C ALA A 93 3.69 6.91 11.66
N LEU A 94 2.82 6.68 10.66
CA LEU A 94 2.79 5.47 9.86
C LEU A 94 4.10 5.28 9.09
N LEU A 95 4.58 6.32 8.42
CA LEU A 95 5.83 6.24 7.65
C LEU A 95 7.04 6.04 8.55
N LYS A 96 7.05 6.68 9.73
CA LYS A 96 8.11 6.43 10.73
C LYS A 96 8.09 4.98 11.20
N ALA A 97 6.93 4.46 11.62
CA ALA A 97 6.80 3.07 12.07
C ALA A 97 7.19 2.06 10.99
N ALA A 98 6.80 2.33 9.74
CA ALA A 98 7.18 1.50 8.61
C ALA A 98 8.70 1.50 8.36
N LYS A 99 9.34 2.68 8.47
CA LYS A 99 10.80 2.79 8.32
C LYS A 99 11.53 2.07 9.45
N ASP A 100 11.08 2.24 10.69
CA ASP A 100 11.63 1.56 11.87
C ASP A 100 11.48 0.02 11.76
N ALA A 101 10.45 -0.45 11.06
CA ALA A 101 10.28 -1.87 10.72
C ALA A 101 11.14 -2.36 9.54
N GLY A 102 11.91 -1.48 8.87
CA GLY A 102 12.79 -1.84 7.77
C GLY A 102 12.22 -1.63 6.37
N ALA A 103 11.08 -0.93 6.23
CA ALA A 103 10.55 -0.62 4.90
C ALA A 103 11.55 0.24 4.09
N GLN A 104 11.76 -0.12 2.84
CA GLN A 104 12.73 0.52 1.94
C GLN A 104 12.10 1.59 1.07
N PHE A 105 10.81 1.46 0.77
CA PHE A 105 10.05 2.40 -0.05
C PHE A 105 8.63 2.60 0.49
N ALA A 106 8.03 3.74 0.15
CA ALA A 106 6.70 4.09 0.59
C ALA A 106 5.90 4.78 -0.51
N GLY A 107 4.62 4.43 -0.60
CA GLY A 107 3.64 5.05 -1.48
C GLY A 107 2.34 5.35 -0.75
N TYR A 108 1.41 6.02 -1.42
CA TYR A 108 0.07 6.23 -0.88
C TYR A 108 -1.01 6.21 -1.97
N GLN A 109 -2.23 5.95 -1.54
CA GLN A 109 -3.43 6.07 -2.36
C GLN A 109 -4.57 6.63 -1.52
N VAL A 110 -5.27 7.62 -2.05
CA VAL A 110 -6.47 8.20 -1.42
C VAL A 110 -7.68 7.31 -1.67
N LEU A 111 -8.56 7.22 -0.67
CA LEU A 111 -9.78 6.40 -0.70
C LEU A 111 -10.56 6.58 -2.01
N ARG A 112 -11.00 5.44 -2.56
CA ARG A 112 -11.86 5.34 -3.73
C ARG A 112 -13.15 4.61 -3.36
N LEU A 113 -14.27 5.14 -3.81
CA LEU A 113 -15.59 4.59 -3.54
C LEU A 113 -16.35 4.30 -4.86
N PRO A 114 -15.85 3.34 -5.67
CA PRO A 114 -16.54 2.97 -6.91
C PRO A 114 -17.84 2.23 -6.62
N HIS A 115 -18.79 2.35 -7.56
CA HIS A 115 -20.09 1.66 -7.54
C HIS A 115 -20.84 1.83 -6.21
N GLY A 116 -21.37 0.76 -5.62
CA GLY A 116 -22.14 0.74 -4.37
C GLY A 116 -21.36 1.04 -3.09
N LEU A 117 -20.03 1.20 -3.16
CA LEU A 117 -19.23 1.52 -1.98
C LEU A 117 -19.52 2.90 -1.38
N LYS A 118 -20.11 3.82 -2.13
CA LYS A 118 -20.46 5.15 -1.62
C LYS A 118 -21.46 5.07 -0.47
N ASP A 119 -22.53 4.32 -0.67
CA ASP A 119 -23.60 4.18 0.31
C ASP A 119 -23.18 3.31 1.49
N LEU A 120 -22.49 2.20 1.21
CA LEU A 120 -21.93 1.34 2.23
C LEU A 120 -20.93 2.08 3.15
N PHE A 121 -20.08 2.93 2.57
CA PHE A 121 -19.10 3.68 3.37
C PHE A 121 -19.77 4.81 4.18
N ARG A 122 -20.85 5.43 3.65
CA ARG A 122 -21.64 6.40 4.40
C ARG A 122 -22.29 5.74 5.64
N GLU A 123 -22.95 4.60 5.45
CA GLU A 123 -23.55 3.82 6.54
C GLU A 123 -22.49 3.38 7.56
N TRP A 124 -21.34 2.94 7.07
CA TRP A 124 -20.21 2.60 7.94
C TRP A 124 -19.74 3.78 8.81
N LEU A 125 -19.60 4.97 8.21
CA LEU A 125 -19.22 6.18 8.95
C LEU A 125 -20.24 6.56 10.01
N GLU A 126 -21.53 6.52 9.67
CA GLU A 126 -22.65 6.82 10.59
C GLU A 126 -22.68 5.84 11.75
N THR A 127 -22.35 4.57 11.50
CA THR A 127 -22.34 3.53 12.53
C THR A 127 -21.10 3.58 13.42
N HIS A 128 -19.92 3.81 12.85
CA HIS A 128 -18.67 3.62 13.59
C HIS A 128 -17.95 4.90 14.01
N VAL A 129 -18.19 6.01 13.32
CA VAL A 129 -17.57 7.32 13.61
C VAL A 129 -18.56 8.49 13.39
N PRO A 130 -19.76 8.45 13.97
CA PRO A 130 -20.86 9.38 13.68
C PRO A 130 -20.47 10.84 13.83
N THR A 131 -19.65 11.17 14.84
CA THR A 131 -19.21 12.55 15.11
C THR A 131 -18.29 13.11 14.02
N GLN A 132 -17.67 12.27 13.22
CA GLN A 132 -16.74 12.65 12.14
C GLN A 132 -17.31 12.41 10.74
N ALA A 133 -18.44 11.71 10.62
CA ALA A 133 -19.00 11.27 9.31
C ALA A 133 -19.15 12.43 8.32
N GLY A 134 -19.77 13.54 8.75
CA GLY A 134 -19.95 14.72 7.91
C GLY A 134 -18.61 15.34 7.47
N LYS A 135 -17.65 15.45 8.37
CA LYS A 135 -16.31 15.97 8.06
C LYS A 135 -15.62 15.09 7.01
N VAL A 136 -15.63 13.78 7.22
CA VAL A 136 -14.97 12.80 6.32
C VAL A 136 -15.60 12.86 4.92
N LEU A 137 -16.92 12.82 4.82
CA LEU A 137 -17.62 12.90 3.54
C LEU A 137 -17.34 14.20 2.78
N ASN A 138 -17.27 15.33 3.50
CA ASN A 138 -16.93 16.62 2.89
C ASN A 138 -15.47 16.61 2.38
N ARG A 139 -14.52 16.10 3.14
CA ARG A 139 -13.12 15.99 2.72
C ARG A 139 -12.94 15.04 1.53
N ILE A 140 -13.73 13.96 1.45
CA ILE A 140 -13.72 13.09 0.26
C ILE A 140 -14.22 13.87 -0.97
N ARG A 141 -15.30 14.65 -0.85
CA ARG A 141 -15.77 15.48 -1.95
C ARG A 141 -14.74 16.51 -2.40
N GLU A 142 -14.08 17.19 -1.47
CA GLU A 142 -13.01 18.15 -1.78
C GLU A 142 -11.88 17.55 -2.64
N VAL A 143 -11.52 16.29 -2.39
CA VAL A 143 -10.46 15.62 -3.17
C VAL A 143 -10.97 14.90 -4.42
N ARG A 144 -12.30 14.90 -4.66
CA ARG A 144 -12.96 14.20 -5.76
C ARG A 144 -13.81 15.11 -6.64
N GLY A 145 -13.51 16.43 -6.65
CA GLY A 145 -14.21 17.39 -7.51
C GLY A 145 -15.70 17.60 -7.16
N GLY A 146 -16.05 17.49 -5.87
CA GLY A 146 -17.42 17.63 -5.37
C GLY A 146 -18.17 16.30 -5.20
N GLU A 147 -17.66 15.21 -5.75
CA GLU A 147 -18.26 13.89 -5.71
C GLU A 147 -17.62 12.97 -4.64
N LEU A 148 -18.22 11.82 -4.35
CA LEU A 148 -17.62 10.81 -3.44
C LEU A 148 -16.65 9.88 -4.17
N ASN A 149 -16.61 9.89 -5.50
CA ASN A 149 -15.67 9.09 -6.30
C ASN A 149 -15.35 9.78 -7.61
N ASP A 150 -14.12 9.61 -8.06
CA ASP A 150 -13.62 10.07 -9.35
C ASP A 150 -12.97 8.90 -10.09
N THR A 151 -13.38 8.64 -11.32
CA THR A 151 -12.89 7.53 -12.15
C THR A 151 -11.81 7.96 -13.14
N ARG A 152 -11.57 9.28 -13.29
CA ARG A 152 -10.61 9.81 -14.26
C ARG A 152 -9.21 9.28 -14.02
N PHE A 153 -8.54 8.90 -15.10
CA PHE A 153 -7.16 8.47 -15.04
C PHE A 153 -6.27 9.62 -14.54
N GLY A 154 -5.35 9.33 -13.61
CA GLY A 154 -4.53 10.36 -12.95
C GLY A 154 -5.13 10.82 -11.61
N ALA A 155 -6.35 11.34 -11.60
CA ALA A 155 -7.03 11.84 -10.40
C ALA A 155 -7.48 10.73 -9.44
N ARG A 156 -7.93 9.60 -9.99
CA ARG A 156 -8.54 8.50 -9.21
C ARG A 156 -7.69 7.95 -8.07
N MET A 157 -6.36 8.02 -8.16
CA MET A 157 -5.47 7.43 -7.16
C MET A 157 -5.10 8.41 -6.04
N LYS A 158 -4.88 9.66 -6.37
CA LYS A 158 -4.35 10.67 -5.45
C LYS A 158 -5.33 11.79 -5.12
N GLY A 159 -6.37 11.96 -5.93
CA GLY A 159 -7.31 13.07 -5.82
C GLY A 159 -6.80 14.36 -6.47
N GLU A 160 -7.63 15.40 -6.44
CA GLU A 160 -7.36 16.74 -6.96
C GLU A 160 -7.81 17.80 -5.93
N GLY A 161 -7.41 19.05 -6.14
CA GLY A 161 -7.78 20.18 -5.29
C GLY A 161 -6.83 20.40 -4.11
N VAL A 162 -7.14 21.45 -3.35
CA VAL A 162 -6.25 21.96 -2.28
C VAL A 162 -5.98 20.89 -1.23
N TYR A 163 -7.00 20.15 -0.79
CA TYR A 163 -6.83 19.14 0.25
C TYR A 163 -6.03 17.92 -0.23
N ALA A 164 -6.19 17.53 -1.49
CA ALA A 164 -5.36 16.48 -2.08
C ALA A 164 -3.88 16.88 -2.17
N GLU A 165 -3.61 18.15 -2.50
CA GLU A 165 -2.26 18.68 -2.50
C GLU A 165 -1.66 18.77 -1.08
N GLN A 166 -2.46 19.10 -0.07
CA GLN A 166 -2.01 19.04 1.34
C GLN A 166 -1.62 17.62 1.76
N ILE A 167 -2.43 16.61 1.41
CA ILE A 167 -2.09 15.19 1.67
C ILE A 167 -0.78 14.83 0.98
N LYS A 168 -0.61 15.22 -0.28
CA LYS A 168 0.61 14.96 -1.06
C LYS A 168 1.84 15.62 -0.43
N GLN A 169 1.74 16.88 0.00
CA GLN A 169 2.82 17.61 0.65
C GLN A 169 3.19 16.98 1.99
N MET A 170 2.19 16.65 2.81
CA MET A 170 2.39 15.97 4.09
C MET A 170 3.05 14.61 3.89
N PHE A 171 2.59 13.80 2.94
CA PHE A 171 3.22 12.51 2.62
C PHE A 171 4.66 12.69 2.14
N THR A 172 4.92 13.67 1.27
CA THR A 172 6.26 13.93 0.73
C THR A 172 7.24 14.37 1.82
N LEU A 173 6.79 15.26 2.71
CA LEU A 173 7.58 15.70 3.85
C LEU A 173 7.86 14.57 4.83
N ALA A 174 6.83 13.84 5.24
CA ALA A 174 6.94 12.72 6.18
C ALA A 174 7.84 11.61 5.60
N ARG A 175 7.73 11.32 4.30
CA ARG A 175 8.60 10.36 3.61
C ARG A 175 10.08 10.79 3.66
N LYS A 176 10.35 12.06 3.43
CA LYS A 176 11.71 12.62 3.52
C LYS A 176 12.24 12.58 4.95
N GLN A 177 11.42 12.98 5.94
CA GLN A 177 11.79 12.96 7.36
C GLN A 177 12.06 11.54 7.88
N ALA A 178 11.29 10.55 7.42
CA ALA A 178 11.51 9.16 7.76
C ALA A 178 12.72 8.53 7.02
N GLY A 179 13.36 9.23 6.09
CA GLY A 179 14.55 8.76 5.38
C GLY A 179 14.25 7.76 4.25
N PHE A 180 13.07 7.83 3.64
CA PHE A 180 12.79 7.07 2.43
C PHE A 180 13.36 7.74 1.20
N SER A 181 14.02 6.97 0.33
CA SER A 181 14.41 7.41 -1.00
C SER A 181 13.22 7.67 -1.92
N ALA A 182 13.44 8.38 -3.02
CA ALA A 182 12.42 8.52 -4.06
C ALA A 182 12.29 7.22 -4.87
N GLY A 183 11.04 6.89 -5.23
CA GLY A 183 10.75 5.71 -6.05
C GLY A 183 10.46 4.45 -5.25
N GLY A 184 10.27 3.36 -5.98
CA GLY A 184 10.09 2.00 -5.48
C GLY A 184 11.16 1.07 -6.06
N PRO A 185 11.09 -0.24 -5.79
CA PRO A 185 12.02 -1.20 -6.34
C PRO A 185 11.89 -1.25 -7.86
N ARG A 186 13.00 -1.45 -8.53
CA ARG A 186 13.02 -1.77 -9.96
C ARG A 186 13.10 -3.28 -10.09
N LEU A 187 12.04 -3.87 -10.63
CA LEU A 187 12.05 -5.28 -10.96
C LEU A 187 12.71 -5.47 -12.33
N SER A 188 13.58 -6.48 -12.42
CA SER A 188 14.29 -6.81 -13.66
C SER A 188 13.63 -7.98 -14.39
N ILE A 189 13.68 -7.94 -15.71
CA ILE A 189 13.34 -9.05 -16.60
C ILE A 189 14.59 -9.75 -17.18
N ASP A 190 15.79 -9.26 -16.83
CA ASP A 190 17.05 -9.75 -17.41
C ASP A 190 17.33 -11.23 -17.11
N HIS A 191 16.71 -11.72 -16.04
CA HIS A 191 16.82 -13.10 -15.60
C HIS A 191 15.61 -13.97 -15.97
N PHE A 192 14.65 -13.42 -16.71
CA PHE A 192 13.47 -14.17 -17.13
C PHE A 192 13.88 -15.40 -17.98
N ARG A 193 13.26 -16.54 -17.68
CA ARG A 193 13.47 -17.78 -18.40
C ARG A 193 12.22 -18.11 -19.21
N ASP A 194 12.32 -18.11 -20.54
CA ASP A 194 11.24 -18.57 -21.38
C ASP A 194 11.13 -20.11 -21.30
N PRO A 195 9.98 -20.66 -20.88
CA PRO A 195 9.80 -22.11 -20.84
C PRO A 195 9.79 -22.76 -22.21
N THR A 196 9.57 -21.99 -23.28
CA THR A 196 9.59 -22.47 -24.68
C THR A 196 10.99 -22.49 -25.25
N ASP A 197 11.93 -21.79 -24.64
CA ASP A 197 13.35 -21.75 -25.07
C ASP A 197 14.12 -23.00 -24.60
N ARG A 198 13.43 -24.13 -24.50
CA ARG A 198 14.02 -25.47 -24.44
C ARG A 198 14.41 -25.93 -25.84
N GLN A 199 14.97 -25.07 -26.66
CA GLN A 199 15.76 -25.54 -27.76
C GLN A 199 17.05 -26.12 -27.16
N ALA A 200 17.03 -27.41 -26.89
CA ALA A 200 18.22 -28.15 -26.56
C ALA A 200 19.28 -27.71 -27.56
N THR A 201 20.37 -27.16 -27.07
CA THR A 201 21.61 -27.11 -27.82
C THR A 201 21.96 -28.57 -28.16
N LEU A 202 21.50 -28.99 -29.33
CA LEU A 202 21.88 -30.23 -29.95
C LEU A 202 23.25 -30.02 -30.62
N PHE A 203 24.25 -29.64 -29.80
CA PHE A 203 25.67 -29.75 -30.20
C PHE A 203 26.55 -29.69 -28.96
#